data_0df149cd004ff8b4eb219c62a28a8609
#
_entry.id   0df149cd004ff8b4eb219c62a28a8609
#
_cell.length_a   1.000
_cell.length_b   1.000
_cell.length_c   1.000
_cell.angle_alpha   90.00
_cell.angle_beta   90.00
_cell.angle_gamma   90.00
#
_symmetry.space_group_name_H-M   'P 1'
#
loop_
_entity.id
_entity.type
_entity.pdbx_description
1 polymer ?
#
loop_
_entity_poly.entity_id
_entity_poly.type
_entity_poly.pdbx_seq_one_letter_code
_entity_poly.pdbx_strand_id
1 'polypeptide(L)'
;FTLDPVPRKAVRKTFVDLYNKGLIYQGERITNWCPRCATVLSDLEVKYKDTNGSIYKIRYPLTKGSGEIVVATTRPETMLGDTAVAVNPEDPILAKLKGKQVRLPLTDRTIPIITDHAVELDFGTGALKVTPAHDQVDFEIGERHGLDVINVIDPSGNMNHFAGKYEGLDRTNCRNAIIRDLEAEGLLVNSENYNHSVGHCDRCDDIVEPSITKQWYVRMEGLAKPAIDAVRKGEIAIVPERFKSVYYNWMENIRDWPVSRQLWWGHQLPVWYCKKCSSVMVEYDDPKLCSNCESQDLERDPDVLDTWFSSGLWTHSTLGWPETKEDVDYFYPGSVMETGYDILFFWVARMIMLGIENMGKPPFKTVYLHGLVLDPEGVKMSKTKGNVLDPIELIDSYGADAIRFALTTGTTAGNNLRMNEQKLEASRNFANKLWNASRFVISNIESSKYKAERGPLKTTSHRHDQWITGRLSQVKSLVEQ
;
A
#
# COMPACT_ATOMS: atom_id res chain seq x y z
N PHE A 1 9.89 13.36 15.59
CA PHE A 1 9.28 12.04 15.31
C PHE A 1 7.77 12.08 15.52
N THR A 2 7.01 11.24 14.79
CA THR A 2 5.54 11.17 14.97
C THR A 2 5.13 10.67 16.35
N LEU A 3 6.03 9.98 17.07
CA LEU A 3 5.82 9.52 18.45
C LEU A 3 6.20 10.55 19.53
N ASP A 4 6.67 11.74 19.13
CA ASP A 4 6.91 12.83 20.07
C ASP A 4 5.59 13.30 20.72
N PRO A 5 5.64 13.95 21.90
CA PRO A 5 4.44 14.30 22.67
C PRO A 5 3.38 15.06 21.87
N VAL A 6 3.77 16.04 21.07
CA VAL A 6 2.83 16.88 20.30
C VAL A 6 2.14 16.10 19.17
N PRO A 7 2.86 15.43 18.24
CA PRO A 7 2.21 14.58 17.23
C PRO A 7 1.38 13.46 17.82
N ARG A 8 1.78 12.88 18.98
CA ARG A 8 0.99 11.85 19.67
C ARG A 8 -0.40 12.36 20.07
N LYS A 9 -0.49 13.61 20.54
CA LYS A 9 -1.79 14.23 20.87
C LYS A 9 -2.65 14.44 19.64
N ALA A 10 -2.04 14.86 18.53
CA ALA A 10 -2.74 14.98 17.25
C ALA A 10 -3.32 13.64 16.79
N VAL A 11 -2.55 12.55 16.89
CA VAL A 11 -3.00 11.20 16.56
C VAL A 11 -4.19 10.77 17.41
N ARG A 12 -4.09 10.94 18.73
CA ARG A 12 -5.20 10.60 19.66
C ARG A 12 -6.44 11.41 19.35
N LYS A 13 -6.29 12.73 19.18
CA LYS A 13 -7.42 13.61 18.88
C LYS A 13 -8.10 13.21 17.57
N THR A 14 -7.35 12.99 16.51
CA THR A 14 -7.91 12.57 15.22
C THR A 14 -8.67 11.25 15.34
N PHE A 15 -8.11 10.26 16.04
CA PHE A 15 -8.76 8.96 16.23
C PHE A 15 -10.10 9.11 17.00
N VAL A 16 -10.07 9.83 18.11
CA VAL A 16 -11.27 10.04 18.95
C VAL A 16 -12.34 10.85 18.20
N ASP A 17 -11.94 11.91 17.49
CA ASP A 17 -12.87 12.73 16.71
C ASP A 17 -13.53 11.92 15.58
N LEU A 18 -12.76 11.12 14.85
CA LEU A 18 -13.28 10.25 13.80
C LEU A 18 -14.21 9.17 14.38
N TYR A 19 -13.87 8.61 15.54
CA TYR A 19 -14.74 7.65 16.23
C TYR A 19 -16.07 8.28 16.64
N ASN A 20 -16.03 9.45 17.24
CA ASN A 20 -17.25 10.18 17.66
C ASN A 20 -18.14 10.58 16.47
N LYS A 21 -17.55 10.76 15.28
CA LYS A 21 -18.28 10.97 14.02
C LYS A 21 -18.78 9.68 13.37
N GLY A 22 -18.51 8.50 13.96
CA GLY A 22 -18.87 7.20 13.40
C GLY A 22 -18.04 6.79 12.17
N LEU A 23 -16.93 7.49 11.93
CA LEU A 23 -15.99 7.18 10.84
C LEU A 23 -14.97 6.11 11.24
N ILE A 24 -14.71 5.90 12.52
CA ILE A 24 -13.92 4.76 13.02
C ILE A 24 -14.86 3.75 13.66
N TYR A 25 -14.68 2.48 13.32
CA TYR A 25 -15.45 1.38 13.87
C TYR A 25 -14.59 0.12 13.98
N GLN A 26 -15.01 -0.82 14.83
CA GLN A 26 -14.41 -2.15 14.92
C GLN A 26 -15.30 -3.15 14.17
N GLY A 27 -14.70 -3.99 13.36
CA GLY A 27 -15.42 -4.99 12.57
C GLY A 27 -14.61 -6.25 12.30
N GLU A 28 -15.33 -7.35 12.13
CA GLU A 28 -14.76 -8.61 11.63
C GLU A 28 -14.97 -8.66 10.11
N ARG A 29 -13.86 -8.68 9.39
CA ARG A 29 -13.85 -8.76 7.92
C ARG A 29 -12.68 -9.59 7.46
N ILE A 30 -12.75 -10.07 6.23
CA ILE A 30 -11.59 -10.65 5.59
C ILE A 30 -10.52 -9.58 5.38
N THR A 31 -9.30 -9.88 5.77
CA THR A 31 -8.15 -8.98 5.72
C THR A 31 -6.95 -9.69 5.13
N ASN A 32 -6.03 -8.92 4.61
CA ASN A 32 -4.72 -9.43 4.20
C ASN A 32 -3.86 -9.65 5.45
N TRP A 33 -3.73 -10.87 5.89
CA TRP A 33 -2.92 -11.25 7.05
C TRP A 33 -1.53 -11.73 6.62
N CYS A 34 -0.48 -11.23 7.26
CA CYS A 34 0.86 -11.76 7.08
C CYS A 34 1.19 -12.74 8.21
N PRO A 35 1.29 -14.07 7.97
CA PRO A 35 1.58 -15.04 9.03
C PRO A 35 2.95 -14.84 9.68
N ARG A 36 3.96 -14.43 8.89
CA ARG A 36 5.31 -14.19 9.39
C ARG A 36 5.44 -12.92 10.23
N CYS A 37 4.80 -11.83 9.82
CA CYS A 37 4.78 -10.58 10.58
C CYS A 37 3.74 -10.59 11.70
N ALA A 38 2.82 -11.58 11.70
CA ALA A 38 1.70 -11.73 12.62
C ALA A 38 0.85 -10.44 12.74
N THR A 39 0.54 -9.81 11.60
CA THR A 39 -0.24 -8.55 11.56
C THR A 39 -1.04 -8.43 10.27
N VAL A 40 -2.11 -7.63 10.34
CA VAL A 40 -2.89 -7.24 9.17
C VAL A 40 -2.11 -6.26 8.28
N LEU A 41 -2.38 -6.33 6.99
CA LEU A 41 -1.87 -5.44 5.95
C LEU A 41 -3.04 -4.71 5.29
N SER A 42 -2.83 -3.46 4.92
CA SER A 42 -3.73 -2.78 3.97
C SER A 42 -3.46 -3.27 2.55
N ASP A 43 -4.39 -3.04 1.62
CA ASP A 43 -4.23 -3.45 0.21
C ASP A 43 -2.95 -2.88 -0.43
N LEU A 44 -2.55 -1.68 -0.01
CA LEU A 44 -1.32 -1.02 -0.49
C LEU A 44 -0.03 -1.70 -0.01
N GLU A 45 -0.07 -2.46 1.09
CA GLU A 45 1.07 -3.20 1.66
C GLU A 45 1.21 -4.61 1.06
N VAL A 46 0.38 -4.97 0.08
CA VAL A 46 0.43 -6.25 -0.62
C VAL A 46 1.05 -6.08 -2.00
N LYS A 47 2.12 -6.82 -2.28
CA LYS A 47 2.77 -6.85 -3.60
C LYS A 47 2.39 -8.12 -4.34
N TYR A 48 1.75 -7.96 -5.47
CA TYR A 48 1.38 -9.10 -6.29
C TYR A 48 2.53 -9.53 -7.19
N LYS A 49 2.81 -10.85 -7.20
CA LYS A 49 3.84 -11.47 -8.04
C LYS A 49 3.23 -12.59 -8.87
N ASP A 50 3.54 -12.59 -10.15
CA ASP A 50 3.17 -13.70 -11.02
C ASP A 50 3.95 -14.96 -10.62
N THR A 51 3.21 -16.02 -10.34
CA THR A 51 3.73 -17.29 -9.85
C THR A 51 3.26 -18.42 -10.74
N ASN A 52 4.20 -19.24 -11.19
CA ASN A 52 3.89 -20.49 -11.87
C ASN A 52 3.40 -21.51 -10.84
N GLY A 53 2.10 -21.70 -10.79
CA GLY A 53 1.44 -22.64 -9.91
C GLY A 53 0.67 -23.69 -10.67
N SER A 54 -0.30 -24.30 -10.02
CA SER A 54 -1.22 -25.27 -10.62
C SER A 54 -2.67 -24.94 -10.25
N ILE A 55 -3.58 -25.21 -11.15
CA ILE A 55 -5.01 -25.26 -10.88
C ILE A 55 -5.46 -26.71 -10.83
N TYR A 56 -6.20 -27.07 -9.78
CA TYR A 56 -6.65 -28.42 -9.49
C TYR A 56 -8.13 -28.53 -9.73
N LYS A 57 -8.58 -29.48 -10.55
CA LYS A 57 -9.98 -29.79 -10.79
C LYS A 57 -10.41 -30.94 -9.89
N ILE A 58 -11.37 -30.68 -9.00
CA ILE A 58 -11.78 -31.59 -7.91
C ILE A 58 -13.24 -31.93 -8.05
N ARG A 59 -13.58 -33.24 -7.91
CA ARG A 59 -14.95 -33.77 -7.94
C ARG A 59 -15.62 -33.62 -6.60
N TYR A 60 -16.79 -33.00 -6.57
CA TYR A 60 -17.67 -32.94 -5.41
C TYR A 60 -18.91 -33.81 -5.70
N PRO A 61 -18.97 -35.04 -5.18
CA PRO A 61 -20.08 -35.95 -5.46
C PRO A 61 -21.41 -35.44 -4.89
N LEU A 62 -22.50 -35.58 -5.65
CA LEU A 62 -23.85 -35.29 -5.17
C LEU A 62 -24.22 -36.26 -4.04
N THR A 63 -24.90 -35.76 -2.99
CA THR A 63 -25.35 -36.59 -1.87
C THR A 63 -26.56 -37.46 -2.24
N LYS A 64 -27.34 -37.05 -3.21
CA LYS A 64 -28.52 -37.77 -3.71
C LYS A 64 -28.47 -37.90 -5.22
N GLY A 65 -28.69 -39.13 -5.72
CA GLY A 65 -28.59 -39.45 -7.15
C GLY A 65 -27.16 -39.77 -7.60
N SER A 66 -26.99 -40.06 -8.87
CA SER A 66 -25.69 -40.20 -9.51
C SER A 66 -25.26 -38.88 -10.13
N GLY A 67 -24.01 -38.48 -9.89
CA GLY A 67 -23.41 -37.30 -10.50
C GLY A 67 -22.49 -36.54 -9.54
N GLU A 68 -21.84 -35.54 -10.08
CA GLU A 68 -20.86 -34.74 -9.39
C GLU A 68 -20.86 -33.32 -9.93
N ILE A 69 -20.30 -32.37 -9.20
CA ILE A 69 -19.91 -31.07 -9.71
C ILE A 69 -18.38 -30.96 -9.58
N VAL A 70 -17.72 -30.43 -10.59
CA VAL A 70 -16.27 -30.26 -10.60
C VAL A 70 -15.95 -28.80 -10.34
N VAL A 71 -15.13 -28.53 -9.33
CA VAL A 71 -14.62 -27.20 -9.03
C VAL A 71 -13.15 -27.07 -9.43
N ALA A 72 -12.70 -25.86 -9.72
CA ALA A 72 -11.31 -25.58 -10.02
C ALA A 72 -10.74 -24.62 -8.97
N THR A 73 -9.55 -24.94 -8.41
CA THR A 73 -8.92 -24.11 -7.40
C THR A 73 -7.39 -24.15 -7.49
N THR A 74 -6.74 -23.03 -7.18
CA THR A 74 -5.28 -22.96 -6.98
C THR A 74 -4.88 -23.26 -5.52
N ARG A 75 -5.89 -23.32 -4.60
CA ARG A 75 -5.69 -23.46 -3.15
C ARG A 75 -6.52 -24.60 -2.58
N PRO A 76 -6.19 -25.87 -2.90
CA PRO A 76 -6.94 -27.03 -2.39
C PRO A 76 -6.91 -27.15 -0.86
N GLU A 77 -5.94 -26.61 -0.17
CA GLU A 77 -5.86 -26.60 1.31
C GLU A 77 -7.03 -25.86 1.96
N THR A 78 -7.58 -24.83 1.32
CA THR A 78 -8.72 -24.08 1.87
C THR A 78 -10.06 -24.80 1.67
N MET A 79 -10.12 -25.82 0.80
CA MET A 79 -11.31 -26.63 0.55
C MET A 79 -11.94 -27.19 1.84
N LEU A 80 -11.11 -27.51 2.82
CA LEU A 80 -11.57 -28.00 4.13
C LEU A 80 -12.50 -27.02 4.85
N GLY A 81 -12.47 -25.73 4.49
CA GLY A 81 -13.33 -24.68 5.01
C GLY A 81 -14.53 -24.33 4.10
N ASP A 82 -14.75 -25.05 3.01
CA ASP A 82 -15.87 -24.74 2.09
C ASP A 82 -17.23 -24.89 2.77
N THR A 83 -18.13 -23.96 2.47
CA THR A 83 -19.49 -23.93 3.01
C THR A 83 -20.56 -23.93 1.93
N ALA A 84 -20.18 -23.74 0.66
CA ALA A 84 -21.06 -23.94 -0.51
C ALA A 84 -20.24 -24.21 -1.77
N VAL A 85 -20.93 -24.62 -2.83
CA VAL A 85 -20.47 -24.50 -4.22
C VAL A 85 -21.40 -23.52 -4.93
N ALA A 86 -20.85 -22.46 -5.50
CA ALA A 86 -21.61 -21.46 -6.26
C ALA A 86 -21.49 -21.70 -7.76
N VAL A 87 -22.60 -21.46 -8.50
CA VAL A 87 -22.66 -21.51 -9.94
C VAL A 87 -23.36 -20.26 -10.47
N ASN A 88 -23.07 -19.84 -11.68
CA ASN A 88 -23.75 -18.69 -12.26
C ASN A 88 -25.22 -19.04 -12.55
N PRO A 89 -26.19 -18.18 -12.17
CA PRO A 89 -27.61 -18.43 -12.43
C PRO A 89 -27.96 -18.50 -13.95
N GLU A 90 -27.13 -17.94 -14.81
CA GLU A 90 -27.30 -17.95 -16.26
C GLU A 90 -26.67 -19.19 -16.92
N ASP A 91 -25.96 -20.05 -16.17
CA ASP A 91 -25.47 -21.32 -16.72
C ASP A 91 -26.63 -22.30 -16.96
N PRO A 92 -26.87 -22.72 -18.21
CA PRO A 92 -28.04 -23.53 -18.56
C PRO A 92 -28.00 -24.95 -17.98
N ILE A 93 -26.86 -25.43 -17.57
CA ILE A 93 -26.64 -26.80 -17.07
C ILE A 93 -26.48 -26.78 -15.56
N LEU A 94 -25.51 -26.02 -15.06
CA LEU A 94 -25.11 -26.02 -13.64
C LEU A 94 -26.18 -25.37 -12.75
N ALA A 95 -26.88 -24.31 -13.22
CA ALA A 95 -27.95 -23.69 -12.45
C ALA A 95 -29.09 -24.65 -12.07
N LYS A 96 -29.28 -25.75 -12.79
CA LYS A 96 -30.25 -26.82 -12.46
C LYS A 96 -29.89 -27.63 -11.21
N LEU A 97 -28.64 -27.49 -10.75
CA LEU A 97 -28.16 -28.13 -9.54
C LEU A 97 -28.43 -27.30 -8.26
N LYS A 98 -28.94 -26.07 -8.40
CA LYS A 98 -29.33 -25.22 -7.28
C LYS A 98 -30.17 -25.95 -6.24
N GLY A 99 -29.80 -25.84 -4.97
CA GLY A 99 -30.51 -26.47 -3.85
C GLY A 99 -30.16 -27.94 -3.63
N LYS A 100 -29.38 -28.58 -4.51
CA LYS A 100 -28.78 -29.88 -4.23
C LYS A 100 -27.63 -29.74 -3.28
N GLN A 101 -27.22 -30.86 -2.70
CA GLN A 101 -26.06 -30.91 -1.78
C GLN A 101 -24.98 -31.81 -2.36
N VAL A 102 -23.74 -31.45 -2.09
CA VAL A 102 -22.56 -32.25 -2.41
C VAL A 102 -21.84 -32.67 -1.12
N ARG A 103 -21.18 -33.84 -1.18
CA ARG A 103 -20.24 -34.24 -0.15
C ARG A 103 -18.95 -33.46 -0.35
N LEU A 104 -18.49 -32.77 0.70
CA LEU A 104 -17.19 -32.11 0.68
C LEU A 104 -16.09 -33.14 0.73
N PRO A 105 -15.18 -33.21 -0.26
CA PRO A 105 -14.11 -34.19 -0.29
C PRO A 105 -13.26 -34.22 0.96
N LEU A 106 -12.77 -35.38 1.34
CA LEU A 106 -11.88 -35.62 2.50
C LEU A 106 -12.47 -35.22 3.85
N THR A 107 -13.79 -34.99 3.92
CA THR A 107 -14.52 -34.64 5.16
C THR A 107 -15.85 -35.39 5.24
N ASP A 108 -16.49 -35.38 6.42
CA ASP A 108 -17.85 -35.93 6.62
C ASP A 108 -18.94 -34.87 6.39
N ARG A 109 -18.58 -33.68 5.91
CA ARG A 109 -19.52 -32.57 5.71
C ARG A 109 -20.23 -32.63 4.35
N THR A 110 -21.45 -32.10 4.33
CA THR A 110 -22.20 -31.82 3.10
C THR A 110 -22.45 -30.33 3.01
N ILE A 111 -22.36 -29.79 1.80
CA ILE A 111 -22.52 -28.36 1.53
C ILE A 111 -23.53 -28.14 0.37
N PRO A 112 -24.28 -27.03 0.38
CA PRO A 112 -25.27 -26.74 -0.65
C PRO A 112 -24.64 -26.24 -1.95
N ILE A 113 -25.34 -26.46 -3.06
CA ILE A 113 -25.10 -25.76 -4.33
C ILE A 113 -26.01 -24.54 -4.38
N ILE A 114 -25.41 -23.35 -4.53
CA ILE A 114 -26.09 -22.05 -4.61
C ILE A 114 -25.88 -21.41 -5.98
N THR A 115 -26.63 -20.34 -6.28
CA THR A 115 -26.39 -19.54 -7.49
C THR A 115 -25.98 -18.13 -7.10
N ASP A 116 -24.92 -17.62 -7.72
CA ASP A 116 -24.46 -16.25 -7.53
C ASP A 116 -23.88 -15.67 -8.81
N HIS A 117 -24.17 -14.42 -9.13
CA HIS A 117 -23.65 -13.71 -10.32
C HIS A 117 -22.16 -13.39 -10.26
N ALA A 118 -21.51 -13.50 -9.09
CA ALA A 118 -20.07 -13.34 -8.95
C ALA A 118 -19.27 -14.49 -9.60
N VAL A 119 -19.93 -15.63 -9.94
CA VAL A 119 -19.29 -16.75 -10.65
C VAL A 119 -19.20 -16.43 -12.13
N GLU A 120 -17.98 -16.41 -12.68
CA GLU A 120 -17.74 -16.19 -14.10
C GLU A 120 -18.08 -17.44 -14.91
N LEU A 121 -18.85 -17.28 -16.02
CA LEU A 121 -19.32 -18.39 -16.87
C LEU A 121 -18.19 -19.13 -17.57
N ASP A 122 -17.17 -18.38 -18.00
CA ASP A 122 -16.09 -18.89 -18.86
C ASP A 122 -14.80 -19.18 -18.09
N PHE A 123 -14.83 -19.09 -16.74
CA PHE A 123 -13.64 -19.36 -15.91
C PHE A 123 -13.70 -20.74 -15.25
N GLY A 124 -12.59 -21.48 -15.35
CA GLY A 124 -12.40 -22.76 -14.67
C GLY A 124 -13.38 -23.85 -15.14
N THR A 125 -14.31 -24.23 -14.28
CA THR A 125 -15.35 -25.23 -14.56
C THR A 125 -16.77 -24.63 -14.57
N GLY A 126 -16.91 -23.33 -14.41
CA GLY A 126 -18.18 -22.66 -14.19
C GLY A 126 -18.77 -22.88 -12.78
N ALA A 127 -18.04 -23.60 -11.92
CA ALA A 127 -18.42 -23.85 -10.53
C ALA A 127 -17.31 -23.37 -9.60
N LEU A 128 -17.67 -22.53 -8.62
CA LEU A 128 -16.77 -21.95 -7.63
C LEU A 128 -16.99 -22.63 -6.28
N LYS A 129 -15.93 -23.15 -5.66
CA LYS A 129 -15.97 -23.51 -4.24
C LYS A 129 -16.03 -22.23 -3.41
N VAL A 130 -16.87 -22.17 -2.42
CA VAL A 130 -17.04 -20.98 -1.58
C VAL A 130 -16.47 -21.22 -0.19
N THR A 131 -15.37 -20.51 0.12
CA THR A 131 -14.65 -20.56 1.41
C THR A 131 -14.62 -19.17 2.02
N PRO A 132 -15.67 -18.71 2.69
CA PRO A 132 -15.81 -17.32 3.15
C PRO A 132 -14.67 -16.83 4.06
N ALA A 133 -13.97 -17.74 4.75
CA ALA A 133 -12.86 -17.37 5.64
C ALA A 133 -11.54 -17.08 4.90
N HIS A 134 -11.38 -17.45 3.62
CA HIS A 134 -10.09 -17.50 2.94
C HIS A 134 -10.03 -16.82 1.57
N ASP A 135 -11.12 -16.18 1.15
CA ASP A 135 -11.20 -15.41 -0.10
C ASP A 135 -12.20 -14.27 0.02
N GLN A 136 -11.85 -13.10 -0.53
CA GLN A 136 -12.69 -11.90 -0.44
C GLN A 136 -14.02 -12.05 -1.18
N VAL A 137 -14.01 -12.63 -2.39
CA VAL A 137 -15.23 -12.84 -3.18
C VAL A 137 -16.12 -13.90 -2.51
N ASP A 138 -15.49 -14.96 -2.01
CA ASP A 138 -16.20 -16.01 -1.27
C ASP A 138 -16.83 -15.47 0.02
N PHE A 139 -16.16 -14.52 0.72
CA PHE A 139 -16.73 -13.85 1.88
C PHE A 139 -18.00 -13.06 1.52
N GLU A 140 -17.94 -12.27 0.45
CA GLU A 140 -19.09 -11.49 -0.02
C GLU A 140 -20.26 -12.39 -0.47
N ILE A 141 -19.96 -13.53 -1.11
CA ILE A 141 -20.98 -14.57 -1.43
C ILE A 141 -21.55 -15.12 -0.12
N GLY A 142 -20.68 -15.41 0.84
CA GLY A 142 -21.08 -15.92 2.17
C GLY A 142 -22.05 -14.98 2.89
N GLU A 143 -21.76 -13.69 2.91
CA GLU A 143 -22.65 -12.68 3.51
C GLU A 143 -24.00 -12.61 2.80
N ARG A 144 -24.02 -12.60 1.45
CA ARG A 144 -25.28 -12.56 0.65
C ARG A 144 -26.18 -13.77 0.87
N HIS A 145 -25.56 -14.93 1.10
CA HIS A 145 -26.29 -16.21 1.22
C HIS A 145 -26.41 -16.72 2.67
N GLY A 146 -25.86 -15.99 3.65
CA GLY A 146 -25.89 -16.38 5.06
C GLY A 146 -25.15 -17.70 5.33
N LEU A 147 -24.01 -17.92 4.65
CA LEU A 147 -23.20 -19.13 4.82
C LEU A 147 -22.38 -19.08 6.09
N ASP A 148 -22.10 -20.28 6.64
CA ASP A 148 -21.16 -20.39 7.73
C ASP A 148 -19.74 -19.96 7.33
N VAL A 149 -18.99 -19.45 8.28
CA VAL A 149 -17.60 -19.03 8.10
C VAL A 149 -16.69 -19.97 8.87
N ILE A 150 -15.97 -20.83 8.15
CA ILE A 150 -15.09 -21.84 8.74
C ILE A 150 -13.64 -21.50 8.39
N ASN A 151 -12.92 -20.97 9.36
CA ASN A 151 -11.49 -20.70 9.23
C ASN A 151 -10.70 -21.97 9.52
N VAL A 152 -9.93 -22.45 8.56
CA VAL A 152 -9.11 -23.67 8.67
C VAL A 152 -7.61 -23.40 8.83
N ILE A 153 -7.18 -22.14 8.77
CA ILE A 153 -5.78 -21.72 8.87
C ILE A 153 -5.63 -20.79 10.09
N ASP A 154 -4.69 -21.08 10.96
CA ASP A 154 -4.40 -20.25 12.12
C ASP A 154 -3.59 -18.97 11.76
N PRO A 155 -3.42 -18.02 12.68
CA PRO A 155 -2.66 -16.80 12.43
C PRO A 155 -1.18 -17.03 12.06
N SER A 156 -0.61 -18.19 12.37
CA SER A 156 0.77 -18.57 12.02
C SER A 156 0.88 -19.18 10.61
N GLY A 157 -0.27 -19.36 9.93
CA GLY A 157 -0.33 -19.97 8.59
C GLY A 157 -0.33 -21.50 8.60
N ASN A 158 -0.60 -22.12 9.74
CA ASN A 158 -0.74 -23.56 9.87
C ASN A 158 -2.22 -23.96 9.88
N MET A 159 -2.50 -25.19 9.49
CA MET A 159 -3.85 -25.74 9.55
C MET A 159 -4.28 -25.90 11.01
N ASN A 160 -5.48 -25.44 11.35
CA ASN A 160 -6.03 -25.56 12.69
C ASN A 160 -6.90 -26.83 12.85
N HIS A 161 -7.54 -27.02 14.01
CA HIS A 161 -8.34 -28.18 14.33
C HIS A 161 -9.53 -28.44 13.37
N PHE A 162 -10.06 -27.39 12.69
CA PHE A 162 -11.09 -27.60 11.67
C PHE A 162 -10.59 -28.28 10.40
N ALA A 163 -9.27 -28.36 10.21
CA ALA A 163 -8.66 -29.10 9.11
C ALA A 163 -8.59 -30.64 9.37
N GLY A 164 -9.05 -31.12 10.53
CA GLY A 164 -9.09 -32.54 10.87
C GLY A 164 -7.71 -33.19 10.82
N LYS A 165 -7.54 -34.26 10.04
CA LYS A 165 -6.27 -35.00 9.95
C LYS A 165 -5.07 -34.17 9.44
N TYR A 166 -5.29 -32.97 8.93
CA TYR A 166 -4.25 -32.06 8.43
C TYR A 166 -3.85 -30.99 9.44
N GLU A 167 -4.41 -31.01 10.66
CA GLU A 167 -4.07 -30.09 11.74
C GLU A 167 -2.55 -30.03 11.99
N GLY A 168 -2.01 -28.82 12.18
CA GLY A 168 -0.59 -28.58 12.44
C GLY A 168 0.32 -28.54 11.20
N LEU A 169 -0.16 -28.94 10.03
CA LEU A 169 0.61 -28.78 8.78
C LEU A 169 0.62 -27.32 8.35
N ASP A 170 1.74 -26.84 7.82
CA ASP A 170 1.75 -25.59 7.09
C ASP A 170 0.95 -25.68 5.78
N ARG A 171 0.54 -24.54 5.23
CA ARG A 171 -0.31 -24.44 4.03
C ARG A 171 0.20 -25.24 2.84
N THR A 172 1.51 -25.23 2.59
CA THR A 172 2.14 -25.90 1.45
C THR A 172 2.15 -27.43 1.64
N ASN A 173 2.55 -27.89 2.82
CA ASN A 173 2.56 -29.32 3.16
C ASN A 173 1.13 -29.88 3.20
N CYS A 174 0.17 -29.09 3.71
CA CYS A 174 -1.24 -29.47 3.68
C CYS A 174 -1.74 -29.60 2.23
N ARG A 175 -1.46 -28.64 1.35
CA ARG A 175 -1.81 -28.72 -0.07
C ARG A 175 -1.31 -30.01 -0.71
N ASN A 176 -0.04 -30.33 -0.50
CA ASN A 176 0.56 -31.54 -1.05
C ASN A 176 -0.08 -32.83 -0.48
N ALA A 177 -0.47 -32.82 0.79
CA ALA A 177 -1.14 -33.96 1.41
C ALA A 177 -2.57 -34.14 0.86
N ILE A 178 -3.32 -33.05 0.74
CA ILE A 178 -4.69 -33.06 0.15
C ILE A 178 -4.68 -33.57 -1.28
N ILE A 179 -3.73 -33.11 -2.11
CA ILE A 179 -3.63 -33.57 -3.50
C ILE A 179 -3.45 -35.07 -3.56
N ARG A 180 -2.53 -35.64 -2.77
CA ARG A 180 -2.30 -37.09 -2.71
C ARG A 180 -3.54 -37.85 -2.26
N ASP A 181 -4.25 -37.35 -1.26
CA ASP A 181 -5.45 -38.02 -0.74
C ASP A 181 -6.62 -37.92 -1.76
N LEU A 182 -6.78 -36.81 -2.46
CA LEU A 182 -7.76 -36.68 -3.55
C LEU A 182 -7.44 -37.61 -4.73
N GLU A 183 -6.18 -37.81 -5.07
CA GLU A 183 -5.75 -38.78 -6.07
C GLU A 183 -6.09 -40.22 -5.62
N ALA A 184 -5.78 -40.57 -4.38
CA ALA A 184 -6.06 -41.90 -3.82
C ALA A 184 -7.56 -42.23 -3.78
N GLU A 185 -8.41 -41.21 -3.53
CA GLU A 185 -9.88 -41.37 -3.54
C GLU A 185 -10.51 -41.23 -4.95
N GLY A 186 -9.71 -40.95 -5.99
CA GLY A 186 -10.21 -40.71 -7.36
C GLY A 186 -11.02 -39.45 -7.53
N LEU A 187 -10.88 -38.50 -6.61
CA LEU A 187 -11.58 -37.21 -6.59
C LEU A 187 -10.82 -36.09 -7.30
N LEU A 188 -9.54 -36.24 -7.57
CA LEU A 188 -8.77 -35.33 -8.42
C LEU A 188 -9.01 -35.68 -9.89
N VAL A 189 -9.57 -34.77 -10.66
CA VAL A 189 -9.80 -34.96 -12.12
C VAL A 189 -8.49 -34.80 -12.88
N ASN A 190 -7.85 -33.64 -12.70
CA ASN A 190 -6.52 -33.32 -13.24
C ASN A 190 -5.92 -32.11 -12.50
N SER A 191 -4.65 -31.85 -12.81
CA SER A 191 -3.96 -30.61 -12.45
C SER A 191 -3.31 -30.04 -13.71
N GLU A 192 -3.38 -28.73 -13.89
CA GLU A 192 -2.81 -28.02 -15.03
C GLU A 192 -1.90 -26.89 -14.52
N ASN A 193 -0.81 -26.63 -15.24
CA ASN A 193 0.02 -25.46 -14.93
C ASN A 193 -0.81 -24.17 -15.11
N TYR A 194 -0.80 -23.32 -14.12
CA TYR A 194 -1.57 -22.09 -14.12
C TYR A 194 -0.74 -20.94 -13.54
N ASN A 195 -0.48 -19.95 -14.38
CA ASN A 195 0.17 -18.73 -13.94
C ASN A 195 -0.86 -17.78 -13.32
N HIS A 196 -0.65 -17.41 -12.07
CA HIS A 196 -1.55 -16.53 -11.34
C HIS A 196 -0.79 -15.58 -10.43
N SER A 197 -1.43 -14.47 -10.09
CA SER A 197 -0.85 -13.45 -9.25
C SER A 197 -1.06 -13.78 -7.78
N VAL A 198 0.02 -13.82 -6.99
CA VAL A 198 0.00 -14.13 -5.56
C VAL A 198 0.43 -12.91 -4.76
N GLY A 199 -0.37 -12.55 -3.74
CA GLY A 199 -0.06 -11.45 -2.83
C GLY A 199 1.08 -11.78 -1.87
N HIS A 200 2.05 -10.89 -1.77
CA HIS A 200 3.19 -10.96 -0.86
C HIS A 200 3.24 -9.75 0.07
N CYS A 201 3.62 -9.98 1.30
CA CYS A 201 3.86 -8.92 2.28
C CYS A 201 5.00 -8.01 1.83
N ASP A 202 4.78 -6.70 1.80
CA ASP A 202 5.80 -5.74 1.35
C ASP A 202 7.00 -5.64 2.30
N ARG A 203 6.84 -6.07 3.57
CA ARG A 203 7.88 -6.02 4.62
C ARG A 203 8.79 -7.24 4.62
N CYS A 204 8.20 -8.46 4.56
CA CYS A 204 8.95 -9.70 4.75
C CYS A 204 8.94 -10.63 3.54
N ASP A 205 8.18 -10.27 2.50
CA ASP A 205 8.03 -11.01 1.25
C ASP A 205 7.34 -12.38 1.37
N ASP A 206 6.76 -12.69 2.52
CA ASP A 206 5.98 -13.93 2.72
C ASP A 206 4.60 -13.82 2.02
N ILE A 207 4.03 -14.97 1.67
CA ILE A 207 2.70 -15.04 1.03
C ILE A 207 1.64 -14.59 2.04
N VAL A 208 0.82 -13.63 1.61
CA VAL A 208 -0.30 -13.10 2.39
C VAL A 208 -1.43 -14.13 2.44
N GLU A 209 -2.04 -14.27 3.62
CA GLU A 209 -3.18 -15.12 3.85
C GLU A 209 -4.45 -14.27 4.02
N PRO A 210 -5.43 -14.34 3.11
CA PRO A 210 -6.73 -13.77 3.37
C PRO A 210 -7.36 -14.46 4.60
N SER A 211 -7.65 -13.69 5.65
CA SER A 211 -8.14 -14.25 6.92
C SER A 211 -9.14 -13.30 7.56
N ILE A 212 -10.17 -13.85 8.20
CA ILE A 212 -11.10 -13.05 8.98
C ILE A 212 -10.44 -12.63 10.28
N THR A 213 -10.36 -11.33 10.48
CA THR A 213 -9.80 -10.75 11.69
C THR A 213 -10.66 -9.59 12.17
N LYS A 214 -10.69 -9.39 13.49
CA LYS A 214 -11.35 -8.25 14.11
C LYS A 214 -10.37 -7.08 14.16
N GLN A 215 -10.67 -6.02 13.41
CA GLN A 215 -9.79 -4.87 13.25
C GLN A 215 -10.54 -3.56 13.45
N TRP A 216 -9.81 -2.48 13.70
CA TRP A 216 -10.31 -1.11 13.65
C TRP A 216 -10.17 -0.55 12.24
N TYR A 217 -11.25 0.02 11.73
CA TYR A 217 -11.35 0.56 10.36
C TYR A 217 -11.71 2.03 10.36
N VAL A 218 -11.19 2.76 9.38
CA VAL A 218 -11.68 4.09 9.00
C VAL A 218 -12.57 3.97 7.77
N ARG A 219 -13.79 4.52 7.83
CA ARG A 219 -14.68 4.68 6.67
C ARG A 219 -14.11 5.74 5.76
N MET A 220 -13.67 5.35 4.58
CA MET A 220 -12.89 6.23 3.71
C MET A 220 -13.73 7.07 2.75
N GLU A 221 -14.91 6.61 2.36
CA GLU A 221 -15.77 7.28 1.35
C GLU A 221 -16.04 8.75 1.70
N GLY A 222 -16.44 9.03 2.95
CA GLY A 222 -16.73 10.38 3.43
C GLY A 222 -15.51 11.31 3.45
N LEU A 223 -14.31 10.75 3.65
CA LEU A 223 -13.04 11.49 3.64
C LEU A 223 -12.49 11.67 2.23
N ALA A 224 -12.73 10.71 1.33
CA ALA A 224 -12.22 10.73 -0.03
C ALA A 224 -12.92 11.81 -0.89
N LYS A 225 -14.22 11.99 -0.75
CA LYS A 225 -15.00 12.92 -1.57
C LYS A 225 -14.50 14.37 -1.50
N PRO A 226 -14.29 14.99 -0.31
CA PRO A 226 -13.71 16.34 -0.23
C PRO A 226 -12.30 16.42 -0.81
N ALA A 227 -11.50 15.35 -0.66
CA ALA A 227 -10.14 15.30 -1.19
C ALA A 227 -10.11 15.21 -2.73
N ILE A 228 -11.02 14.46 -3.34
CA ILE A 228 -11.24 14.42 -4.79
C ILE A 228 -11.65 15.80 -5.29
N ASP A 229 -12.60 16.45 -4.61
CA ASP A 229 -13.13 17.74 -4.98
C ASP A 229 -12.07 18.84 -4.94
N ALA A 230 -11.18 18.83 -3.94
CA ALA A 230 -10.08 19.80 -3.83
C ALA A 230 -9.13 19.74 -5.03
N VAL A 231 -8.79 18.53 -5.51
CA VAL A 231 -7.96 18.37 -6.73
C VAL A 231 -8.76 18.73 -7.99
N ARG A 232 -10.04 18.37 -8.07
CA ARG A 232 -10.89 18.65 -9.23
C ARG A 232 -11.15 20.15 -9.42
N LYS A 233 -11.31 20.89 -8.32
CA LYS A 233 -11.47 22.37 -8.32
C LYS A 233 -10.16 23.12 -8.52
N GLY A 234 -9.00 22.42 -8.55
CA GLY A 234 -7.69 23.06 -8.70
C GLY A 234 -7.17 23.72 -7.42
N GLU A 235 -7.77 23.44 -6.26
CA GLU A 235 -7.25 23.88 -4.96
C GLU A 235 -5.92 23.17 -4.64
N ILE A 236 -5.73 21.95 -5.17
CA ILE A 236 -4.48 21.19 -5.15
C ILE A 236 -4.09 20.84 -6.58
N ALA A 237 -2.90 21.27 -7.00
CA ALA A 237 -2.28 20.85 -8.26
C ALA A 237 -1.42 19.62 -8.06
N ILE A 238 -1.54 18.61 -8.94
CA ILE A 238 -0.67 17.43 -8.96
C ILE A 238 0.27 17.53 -10.17
N VAL A 239 1.56 17.51 -9.91
CA VAL A 239 2.63 17.61 -10.92
C VAL A 239 3.49 16.34 -10.88
N PRO A 240 3.67 15.62 -11.99
CA PRO A 240 3.09 15.88 -13.32
C PRO A 240 1.61 15.48 -13.42
N GLU A 241 0.91 16.12 -14.31
CA GLU A 241 -0.57 16.01 -14.42
C GLU A 241 -1.07 14.60 -14.71
N ARG A 242 -0.25 13.74 -15.34
CA ARG A 242 -0.60 12.34 -15.60
C ARG A 242 -0.98 11.54 -14.34
N PHE A 243 -0.53 11.95 -13.17
CA PHE A 243 -0.90 11.28 -11.91
C PHE A 243 -2.29 11.66 -11.39
N LYS A 244 -2.95 12.68 -11.95
CA LYS A 244 -4.34 13.01 -11.57
C LYS A 244 -5.30 11.86 -11.86
N SER A 245 -5.20 11.24 -13.04
CA SER A 245 -6.07 10.11 -13.41
C SER A 245 -5.86 8.91 -12.47
N VAL A 246 -4.59 8.64 -12.11
CA VAL A 246 -4.24 7.57 -11.17
C VAL A 246 -4.79 7.88 -9.78
N TYR A 247 -4.68 9.15 -9.32
CA TYR A 247 -5.24 9.62 -8.06
C TYR A 247 -6.76 9.44 -8.00
N TYR A 248 -7.49 9.89 -9.04
CA TYR A 248 -8.95 9.76 -9.09
C TYR A 248 -9.39 8.31 -9.09
N ASN A 249 -8.80 7.47 -9.94
CA ASN A 249 -9.16 6.05 -10.01
C ASN A 249 -9.01 5.35 -8.66
N TRP A 250 -7.95 5.64 -7.91
CA TRP A 250 -7.76 5.05 -6.59
C TRP A 250 -8.73 5.62 -5.55
N MET A 251 -8.92 6.94 -5.54
CA MET A 251 -9.78 7.62 -4.56
C MET A 251 -11.27 7.30 -4.74
N GLU A 252 -11.72 7.13 -5.98
CA GLU A 252 -13.12 6.79 -6.31
C GLU A 252 -13.45 5.34 -6.00
N ASN A 253 -12.45 4.46 -5.94
CA ASN A 253 -12.59 3.04 -5.60
C ASN A 253 -12.02 2.70 -4.21
N ILE A 254 -11.83 3.70 -3.36
CA ILE A 254 -11.20 3.51 -2.05
C ILE A 254 -12.06 2.65 -1.14
N ARG A 255 -11.43 1.65 -0.49
CA ARG A 255 -12.07 0.80 0.52
C ARG A 255 -11.78 1.31 1.92
N ASP A 256 -12.57 0.82 2.89
CA ASP A 256 -12.33 1.10 4.30
C ASP A 256 -10.92 0.66 4.70
N TRP A 257 -10.24 1.52 5.42
CA TRP A 257 -8.83 1.36 5.77
C TRP A 257 -8.68 0.67 7.14
N PRO A 258 -8.13 -0.57 7.21
CA PRO A 258 -7.78 -1.19 8.49
C PRO A 258 -6.60 -0.44 9.09
N VAL A 259 -6.81 0.18 10.27
CA VAL A 259 -5.81 1.05 10.92
C VAL A 259 -5.15 0.42 12.13
N SER A 260 -5.66 -0.69 12.67
CA SER A 260 -4.99 -1.43 13.75
C SER A 260 -3.88 -2.32 13.19
N ARG A 261 -2.79 -2.45 13.94
CA ARG A 261 -1.66 -3.32 13.64
C ARG A 261 -1.21 -4.03 14.91
N GLN A 262 -0.91 -5.32 14.80
CA GLN A 262 -0.42 -6.18 15.86
C GLN A 262 1.11 -6.08 15.92
N LEU A 263 1.62 -4.87 16.19
CA LEU A 263 3.04 -4.57 16.23
C LEU A 263 3.45 -4.06 17.60
N TRP A 264 4.69 -4.32 17.98
CA TRP A 264 5.23 -3.87 19.26
C TRP A 264 5.47 -2.35 19.32
N TRP A 265 5.85 -1.72 18.21
CA TRP A 265 6.22 -0.31 18.15
C TRP A 265 5.22 0.50 17.33
N GLY A 266 4.70 1.57 17.93
CA GLY A 266 3.78 2.47 17.25
C GLY A 266 2.93 3.30 18.22
N HIS A 267 1.96 4.03 17.68
CA HIS A 267 0.93 4.72 18.46
C HIS A 267 -0.13 3.71 18.92
N GLN A 268 -0.12 3.33 20.18
CA GLN A 268 -1.12 2.44 20.74
C GLN A 268 -2.51 3.07 20.64
N LEU A 269 -3.52 2.27 20.25
CA LEU A 269 -4.89 2.74 20.11
C LEU A 269 -5.38 3.40 21.39
N PRO A 270 -6.11 4.52 21.31
CA PRO A 270 -6.73 5.18 22.47
C PRO A 270 -8.08 4.52 22.80
N VAL A 271 -8.05 3.20 22.97
CA VAL A 271 -9.24 2.37 23.21
C VAL A 271 -9.03 1.55 24.48
N TRP A 272 -10.06 1.46 25.31
CA TRP A 272 -10.06 0.68 26.56
C TRP A 272 -11.30 -0.19 26.65
N TYR A 273 -11.12 -1.38 27.17
CA TYR A 273 -12.16 -2.36 27.42
C TYR A 273 -12.39 -2.50 28.94
N CYS A 274 -13.62 -2.35 29.39
CA CYS A 274 -13.96 -2.63 30.79
C CYS A 274 -14.15 -4.13 31.00
N LYS A 275 -13.33 -4.74 31.86
CA LYS A 275 -13.44 -6.18 32.17
C LYS A 275 -14.71 -6.54 32.93
N LYS A 276 -15.34 -5.56 33.62
CA LYS A 276 -16.55 -5.80 34.42
C LYS A 276 -17.83 -5.76 33.59
N CYS A 277 -17.97 -4.81 32.65
CA CYS A 277 -19.23 -4.62 31.90
C CYS A 277 -19.04 -4.72 30.37
N SER A 278 -17.83 -5.07 29.90
CA SER A 278 -17.49 -5.23 28.48
C SER A 278 -17.72 -3.98 27.61
N SER A 279 -17.89 -2.80 28.22
CA SER A 279 -18.01 -1.56 27.45
C SER A 279 -16.68 -1.16 26.85
N VAL A 280 -16.75 -0.59 25.64
CA VAL A 280 -15.62 -0.04 24.90
C VAL A 280 -15.59 1.46 25.09
N MET A 281 -14.45 2.01 25.47
CA MET A 281 -14.24 3.45 25.64
C MET A 281 -13.15 3.90 24.67
N VAL A 282 -13.38 5.02 24.00
CA VAL A 282 -12.43 5.65 23.09
C VAL A 282 -12.20 7.08 23.58
N GLU A 283 -11.04 7.32 24.17
CA GLU A 283 -10.81 8.53 24.96
C GLU A 283 -9.52 9.23 24.56
N TYR A 284 -9.55 10.57 24.65
CA TYR A 284 -8.37 11.39 24.39
C TYR A 284 -7.30 11.22 25.47
N ASP A 285 -7.71 11.23 26.72
CA ASP A 285 -6.86 10.96 27.88
C ASP A 285 -7.08 9.53 28.39
N ASP A 286 -6.10 9.00 29.13
CA ASP A 286 -6.22 7.66 29.69
C ASP A 286 -7.31 7.64 30.79
N PRO A 287 -8.40 6.91 30.62
CA PRO A 287 -9.50 6.88 31.59
C PRO A 287 -9.06 6.18 32.88
N LYS A 288 -9.50 6.71 34.01
CA LYS A 288 -9.28 6.10 35.34
C LYS A 288 -10.39 5.15 35.75
N LEU A 289 -11.57 5.38 35.22
CA LEU A 289 -12.79 4.64 35.53
C LEU A 289 -13.58 4.37 34.25
N CYS A 290 -14.29 3.26 34.25
CA CYS A 290 -15.27 2.97 33.20
C CYS A 290 -16.42 3.99 33.21
N SER A 291 -16.69 4.63 32.08
CA SER A 291 -17.79 5.59 31.93
C SER A 291 -19.17 4.98 32.11
N ASN A 292 -19.30 3.64 31.98
CA ASN A 292 -20.59 2.95 32.10
C ASN A 292 -20.83 2.35 33.50
N CYS A 293 -19.83 1.84 34.22
CA CYS A 293 -20.00 1.11 35.47
C CYS A 293 -19.02 1.51 36.58
N GLU A 294 -18.24 2.57 36.37
CA GLU A 294 -17.24 3.13 37.29
C GLU A 294 -16.15 2.14 37.78
N SER A 295 -16.01 1.01 37.11
CA SER A 295 -14.96 0.05 37.41
C SER A 295 -13.58 0.62 37.05
N GLN A 296 -12.55 0.30 37.85
CA GLN A 296 -11.15 0.59 37.58
C GLN A 296 -10.48 -0.51 36.74
N ASP A 297 -11.14 -1.65 36.54
CA ASP A 297 -10.60 -2.78 35.81
C ASP A 297 -10.74 -2.54 34.29
N LEU A 298 -9.80 -1.77 33.77
CA LEU A 298 -9.72 -1.35 32.37
C LEU A 298 -8.51 -1.95 31.70
N GLU A 299 -8.70 -2.51 30.53
CA GLU A 299 -7.61 -2.99 29.67
C GLU A 299 -7.53 -2.15 28.42
N ARG A 300 -6.34 -1.64 28.11
CA ARG A 300 -6.10 -0.90 26.88
C ARG A 300 -5.92 -1.86 25.72
N ASP A 301 -6.46 -1.50 24.55
CA ASP A 301 -6.26 -2.24 23.31
C ASP A 301 -4.75 -2.39 23.04
N PRO A 302 -4.23 -3.63 22.82
CA PRO A 302 -2.80 -3.87 22.64
C PRO A 302 -2.28 -3.40 21.27
N ASP A 303 -3.16 -3.23 20.30
CA ASP A 303 -2.78 -2.87 18.94
C ASP A 303 -2.25 -1.44 18.85
N VAL A 304 -1.45 -1.20 17.83
CA VAL A 304 -0.96 0.13 17.45
C VAL A 304 -1.59 0.57 16.14
N LEU A 305 -1.59 1.87 15.87
CA LEU A 305 -2.05 2.42 14.62
C LEU A 305 -1.08 2.17 13.48
N ASP A 306 -1.60 1.98 12.29
CA ASP A 306 -0.85 2.03 11.04
C ASP A 306 0.01 3.30 10.99
N THR A 307 1.29 3.15 10.64
CA THR A 307 2.25 4.24 10.49
C THR A 307 1.69 5.39 9.65
N TRP A 308 0.92 5.06 8.61
CA TRP A 308 0.35 6.05 7.71
C TRP A 308 -0.77 6.87 8.34
N PHE A 309 -1.35 6.45 9.46
CA PHE A 309 -2.30 7.26 10.21
C PHE A 309 -1.60 8.48 10.83
N SER A 310 -0.49 8.27 11.51
CA SER A 310 0.30 9.37 12.07
C SER A 310 1.00 10.21 11.01
N SER A 311 1.52 9.58 9.96
CA SER A 311 2.15 10.26 8.83
C SER A 311 1.16 11.14 8.05
N GLY A 312 -0.11 10.73 7.96
CA GLY A 312 -1.18 11.50 7.33
C GLY A 312 -1.52 12.81 8.05
N LEU A 313 -1.08 12.95 9.29
CA LEU A 313 -1.25 14.18 10.09
C LEU A 313 -0.04 15.13 10.02
N TRP A 314 1.01 14.75 9.31
CA TRP A 314 2.30 15.46 9.30
C TRP A 314 2.17 16.96 9.06
N THR A 315 1.30 17.37 8.15
CA THR A 315 1.12 18.75 7.70
C THR A 315 0.67 19.72 8.79
N HIS A 316 0.08 19.24 9.88
CA HIS A 316 -0.42 20.05 10.98
C HIS A 316 0.04 19.57 12.36
N SER A 317 0.29 18.28 12.55
CA SER A 317 0.78 17.74 13.81
C SER A 317 2.17 18.27 14.19
N THR A 318 3.04 18.46 13.19
CA THR A 318 4.41 19.00 13.38
C THR A 318 4.41 20.50 13.65
N LEU A 319 3.32 21.19 13.35
CA LEU A 319 3.12 22.62 13.61
C LEU A 319 2.46 22.90 14.98
N GLY A 320 2.29 21.86 15.80
CA GLY A 320 1.77 22.00 17.16
C GLY A 320 0.27 21.74 17.32
N TRP A 321 -0.47 21.46 16.22
CA TRP A 321 -1.87 21.11 16.34
C TRP A 321 -2.05 19.81 17.16
N PRO A 322 -3.07 19.72 18.06
CA PRO A 322 -4.15 20.68 18.30
C PRO A 322 -3.88 21.73 19.38
N GLU A 323 -2.71 21.73 20.00
CA GLU A 323 -2.43 22.55 21.21
C GLU A 323 -2.08 24.00 20.88
N THR A 324 -1.25 24.21 19.85
CA THR A 324 -0.82 25.55 19.44
C THR A 324 -1.34 25.89 18.06
N LYS A 325 -1.64 27.17 17.83
CA LYS A 325 -2.20 27.64 16.55
C LYS A 325 -1.23 28.53 15.76
N GLU A 326 -0.23 29.12 16.40
CA GLU A 326 0.62 30.15 15.79
C GLU A 326 1.30 29.64 14.51
N ASP A 327 2.05 28.53 14.60
CA ASP A 327 2.71 27.95 13.43
C ASP A 327 1.70 27.36 12.44
N VAL A 328 0.60 26.78 12.93
CA VAL A 328 -0.48 26.25 12.09
C VAL A 328 -1.10 27.36 11.26
N ASP A 329 -1.45 28.48 11.86
CA ASP A 329 -2.10 29.61 11.17
C ASP A 329 -1.17 30.25 10.14
N TYR A 330 0.14 30.20 10.36
CA TYR A 330 1.14 30.75 9.47
C TYR A 330 1.56 29.80 8.33
N PHE A 331 1.86 28.55 8.64
CA PHE A 331 2.45 27.58 7.70
C PHE A 331 1.44 26.64 7.02
N TYR A 332 0.22 26.51 7.53
CA TYR A 332 -0.82 25.69 6.93
C TYR A 332 -1.84 26.53 6.16
N PRO A 333 -2.11 26.25 4.87
CA PRO A 333 -1.55 25.18 4.05
C PRO A 333 -0.13 25.48 3.56
N GLY A 334 0.67 24.41 3.41
CA GLY A 334 1.98 24.49 2.78
C GLY A 334 1.89 24.85 1.29
N SER A 335 2.98 25.40 0.73
CA SER A 335 3.02 25.77 -0.68
C SER A 335 3.17 24.56 -1.59
N VAL A 336 4.13 23.69 -1.28
CA VAL A 336 4.47 22.51 -2.07
C VAL A 336 4.70 21.32 -1.15
N MET A 337 4.09 20.19 -1.48
CA MET A 337 4.41 18.87 -0.96
C MET A 337 5.21 18.10 -2.01
N GLU A 338 6.44 17.75 -1.72
CA GLU A 338 7.32 17.03 -2.63
C GLU A 338 7.60 15.64 -2.09
N THR A 339 7.41 14.60 -2.93
CA THR A 339 7.71 13.21 -2.57
C THR A 339 7.80 12.31 -3.80
N GLY A 340 8.26 11.06 -3.62
CA GLY A 340 8.22 10.04 -4.65
C GLY A 340 6.78 9.68 -5.04
N TYR A 341 6.56 9.42 -6.32
CA TYR A 341 5.22 9.05 -6.80
C TYR A 341 4.69 7.74 -6.20
N ASP A 342 5.56 6.88 -5.73
CA ASP A 342 5.23 5.55 -5.18
C ASP A 342 4.48 5.61 -3.84
N ILE A 343 4.55 6.74 -3.13
CA ILE A 343 3.78 6.97 -1.90
C ILE A 343 2.66 8.00 -2.04
N LEU A 344 2.21 8.24 -3.27
CA LEU A 344 1.05 9.13 -3.55
C LEU A 344 -0.18 8.70 -2.73
N PHE A 345 -0.49 7.40 -2.67
CA PHE A 345 -1.65 6.89 -1.94
C PHE A 345 -1.38 6.64 -0.47
N PHE A 346 -0.19 6.11 -0.16
CA PHE A 346 0.19 5.86 1.23
C PHE A 346 0.22 7.13 2.06
N TRP A 347 0.76 8.22 1.51
CA TRP A 347 1.03 9.43 2.26
C TRP A 347 0.25 10.65 1.77
N VAL A 348 0.39 11.02 0.51
CA VAL A 348 -0.17 12.29 0.01
C VAL A 348 -1.69 12.30 0.08
N ALA A 349 -2.35 11.26 -0.43
CA ALA A 349 -3.81 11.15 -0.39
C ALA A 349 -4.34 11.15 1.06
N ARG A 350 -3.66 10.46 1.97
CA ARG A 350 -4.02 10.43 3.39
C ARG A 350 -3.81 11.79 4.07
N MET A 351 -2.73 12.52 3.74
CA MET A 351 -2.56 13.89 4.22
C MET A 351 -3.66 14.83 3.72
N ILE A 352 -4.10 14.69 2.46
CA ILE A 352 -5.19 15.49 1.91
C ILE A 352 -6.48 15.20 2.68
N MET A 353 -6.87 13.93 2.82
CA MET A 353 -8.09 13.52 3.51
C MET A 353 -8.10 13.96 4.97
N LEU A 354 -7.08 13.58 5.74
CA LEU A 354 -7.00 13.88 7.17
C LEU A 354 -6.73 15.38 7.43
N GLY A 355 -6.01 16.04 6.53
CA GLY A 355 -5.81 17.49 6.60
C GLY A 355 -7.10 18.27 6.39
N ILE A 356 -7.90 17.93 5.38
CA ILE A 356 -9.22 18.56 5.17
C ILE A 356 -10.15 18.25 6.36
N GLU A 357 -10.16 17.02 6.84
CA GLU A 357 -11.01 16.61 7.97
C GLU A 357 -10.70 17.37 9.26
N ASN A 358 -9.42 17.51 9.61
CA ASN A 358 -9.00 18.16 10.84
C ASN A 358 -8.97 19.68 10.77
N MET A 359 -8.63 20.23 9.58
CA MET A 359 -8.32 21.66 9.41
C MET A 359 -9.37 22.41 8.57
N GLY A 360 -10.32 21.71 7.93
CA GLY A 360 -11.36 22.29 7.09
C GLY A 360 -10.87 22.87 5.74
N LYS A 361 -9.60 22.66 5.38
CA LYS A 361 -8.99 23.16 4.14
C LYS A 361 -7.85 22.25 3.68
N PRO A 362 -7.50 22.22 2.38
CA PRO A 362 -6.41 21.42 1.85
C PRO A 362 -5.07 21.70 2.54
N PRO A 363 -4.22 20.67 2.75
CA PRO A 363 -2.97 20.81 3.51
C PRO A 363 -1.84 21.52 2.73
N PHE A 364 -1.91 21.53 1.40
CA PHE A 364 -0.91 22.16 0.51
C PHE A 364 -1.55 22.50 -0.84
N LYS A 365 -0.90 23.43 -1.58
CA LYS A 365 -1.40 23.91 -2.88
C LYS A 365 -0.91 23.06 -4.05
N THR A 366 0.27 22.50 -3.94
CA THR A 366 0.89 21.72 -5.01
C THR A 366 1.50 20.43 -4.46
N VAL A 367 1.25 19.33 -5.15
CA VAL A 367 1.92 18.03 -4.97
C VAL A 367 2.90 17.85 -6.11
N TYR A 368 4.19 17.86 -5.82
CA TYR A 368 5.24 17.59 -6.78
C TYR A 368 5.76 16.16 -6.59
N LEU A 369 5.53 15.31 -7.60
CA LEU A 369 5.92 13.91 -7.56
C LEU A 369 7.22 13.73 -8.33
N HIS A 370 8.31 13.38 -7.63
CA HIS A 370 9.58 13.02 -8.28
C HIS A 370 9.62 11.52 -8.60
N GLY A 371 10.53 11.14 -9.50
CA GLY A 371 10.82 9.75 -9.80
C GLY A 371 11.72 9.11 -8.75
N LEU A 372 11.90 7.81 -8.85
CA LEU A 372 12.78 7.04 -7.97
C LEU A 372 14.19 6.93 -8.56
N VAL A 373 15.19 6.85 -7.69
CA VAL A 373 16.54 6.45 -8.10
C VAL A 373 16.57 4.92 -8.16
N LEU A 374 16.90 4.40 -9.34
CA LEU A 374 16.99 2.99 -9.63
C LEU A 374 18.45 2.57 -9.74
N ASP A 375 18.73 1.28 -9.52
CA ASP A 375 20.03 0.70 -9.78
C ASP A 375 20.33 0.68 -11.31
N PRO A 376 21.53 0.26 -11.74
CA PRO A 376 21.88 0.18 -13.16
C PRO A 376 20.94 -0.71 -13.98
N GLU A 377 20.38 -1.74 -13.38
CA GLU A 377 19.43 -2.69 -13.99
C GLU A 377 18.02 -2.12 -14.10
N GLY A 378 17.74 -0.97 -13.44
CA GLY A 378 16.44 -0.31 -13.42
C GLY A 378 15.51 -0.85 -12.33
N VAL A 379 16.05 -1.48 -11.31
CA VAL A 379 15.29 -1.99 -10.16
C VAL A 379 15.31 -0.95 -9.04
N LYS A 380 14.18 -0.81 -8.34
CA LYS A 380 14.09 0.05 -7.13
C LYS A 380 15.08 -0.44 -6.09
N MET A 381 15.91 0.49 -5.61
CA MET A 381 16.86 0.22 -4.53
C MET A 381 16.15 -0.08 -3.21
N SER A 382 16.56 -1.14 -2.52
CA SER A 382 16.09 -1.47 -1.19
C SER A 382 17.17 -2.16 -0.36
N LYS A 383 17.19 -1.91 0.95
CA LYS A 383 18.14 -2.55 1.88
C LYS A 383 18.02 -4.07 1.86
N THR A 384 16.81 -4.60 1.70
CA THR A 384 16.55 -6.04 1.66
C THR A 384 17.09 -6.73 0.41
N LYS A 385 17.23 -5.99 -0.71
CA LYS A 385 17.81 -6.50 -1.96
C LYS A 385 19.33 -6.33 -2.04
N GLY A 386 19.92 -5.54 -1.13
CA GLY A 386 21.35 -5.26 -1.13
C GLY A 386 21.85 -4.42 -2.32
N ASN A 387 20.95 -3.78 -3.07
CA ASN A 387 21.27 -2.97 -4.26
C ASN A 387 21.27 -1.47 -3.98
N VAL A 388 21.41 -1.08 -2.71
CA VAL A 388 21.47 0.33 -2.30
C VAL A 388 22.89 0.85 -2.55
N LEU A 389 22.99 1.95 -3.29
CA LEU A 389 24.23 2.70 -3.43
C LEU A 389 24.40 3.63 -2.23
N ASP A 390 25.48 3.47 -1.47
CA ASP A 390 25.78 4.36 -0.35
C ASP A 390 26.25 5.73 -0.88
N PRO A 391 25.53 6.82 -0.58
CA PRO A 391 25.93 8.15 -1.02
C PRO A 391 27.31 8.57 -0.53
N ILE A 392 27.77 8.11 0.64
CA ILE A 392 29.08 8.46 1.18
C ILE A 392 30.20 7.81 0.37
N GLU A 393 30.07 6.50 0.07
CA GLU A 393 31.05 5.79 -0.80
C GLU A 393 31.12 6.42 -2.20
N LEU A 394 29.97 6.85 -2.74
CA LEU A 394 29.94 7.55 -4.02
C LEU A 394 30.61 8.93 -3.94
N ILE A 395 30.40 9.67 -2.84
CA ILE A 395 31.04 10.97 -2.63
C ILE A 395 32.58 10.81 -2.54
N ASP A 396 33.05 9.79 -1.85
CA ASP A 396 34.47 9.50 -1.73
C ASP A 396 35.10 9.14 -3.08
N SER A 397 34.35 8.43 -3.95
CA SER A 397 34.83 7.99 -5.26
C SER A 397 34.72 9.05 -6.35
N TYR A 398 33.65 9.82 -6.38
CA TYR A 398 33.33 10.74 -7.49
C TYR A 398 33.27 12.22 -7.09
N GLY A 399 33.21 12.52 -5.79
CA GLY A 399 33.02 13.88 -5.26
C GLY A 399 31.55 14.28 -5.10
N ALA A 400 31.27 15.10 -4.08
CA ALA A 400 29.90 15.53 -3.76
C ALA A 400 29.21 16.28 -4.90
N ASP A 401 29.94 17.14 -5.62
CA ASP A 401 29.37 17.90 -6.74
C ASP A 401 28.95 17.00 -7.91
N ALA A 402 29.70 15.92 -8.17
CA ALA A 402 29.35 14.95 -9.20
C ALA A 402 28.04 14.24 -8.86
N ILE A 403 27.85 13.81 -7.61
CA ILE A 403 26.64 13.14 -7.16
C ILE A 403 25.44 14.09 -7.23
N ARG A 404 25.58 15.30 -6.71
CA ARG A 404 24.52 16.32 -6.75
C ARG A 404 24.12 16.67 -8.17
N PHE A 405 25.08 16.83 -9.07
CA PHE A 405 24.83 17.11 -10.48
C PHE A 405 24.17 15.91 -11.19
N ALA A 406 24.61 14.67 -10.92
CA ALA A 406 24.01 13.46 -11.47
C ALA A 406 22.54 13.31 -11.05
N LEU A 407 22.19 13.65 -9.80
CA LEU A 407 20.80 13.56 -9.28
C LEU A 407 19.88 14.62 -9.86
N THR A 408 20.41 15.79 -10.25
CA THR A 408 19.59 16.92 -10.73
C THR A 408 19.49 17.01 -12.25
N THR A 409 20.38 16.33 -12.98
CA THR A 409 20.40 16.41 -14.45
C THR A 409 19.73 15.22 -15.12
N GLY A 410 19.01 15.51 -16.22
CA GLY A 410 18.34 14.47 -17.01
C GLY A 410 17.14 13.83 -16.33
N THR A 411 16.56 14.51 -15.35
CA THR A 411 15.33 14.10 -14.66
C THR A 411 14.21 15.09 -14.97
N THR A 412 13.00 14.57 -15.08
CA THR A 412 11.77 15.35 -15.14
C THR A 412 10.79 14.83 -14.11
N ALA A 413 9.82 15.62 -13.71
CA ALA A 413 8.83 15.23 -12.71
C ALA A 413 8.21 13.86 -13.01
N GLY A 414 8.21 12.99 -12.02
CA GLY A 414 7.64 11.64 -12.08
C GLY A 414 8.41 10.60 -12.89
N ASN A 415 9.58 10.92 -13.43
CA ASN A 415 10.41 9.99 -14.18
C ASN A 415 11.55 9.44 -13.32
N ASN A 416 11.76 8.13 -13.38
CA ASN A 416 12.83 7.47 -12.66
C ASN A 416 14.21 7.79 -13.23
N LEU A 417 15.20 7.80 -12.36
CA LEU A 417 16.59 8.01 -12.68
C LEU A 417 17.38 6.72 -12.44
N ARG A 418 17.98 6.17 -13.51
CA ARG A 418 18.96 5.09 -13.34
C ARG A 418 20.32 5.69 -12.96
N MET A 419 20.86 5.27 -11.83
CA MET A 419 22.19 5.67 -11.38
C MET A 419 23.21 4.60 -11.78
N ASN A 420 24.13 4.99 -12.67
CA ASN A 420 25.21 4.13 -13.14
C ASN A 420 26.55 4.87 -13.14
N GLU A 421 27.65 4.13 -13.22
CA GLU A 421 29.00 4.69 -13.21
C GLU A 421 29.23 5.71 -14.32
N GLN A 422 28.74 5.47 -15.53
CA GLN A 422 28.92 6.38 -16.67
C GLN A 422 28.32 7.76 -16.38
N LYS A 423 27.14 7.81 -15.74
CA LYS A 423 26.52 9.09 -15.36
C LYS A 423 27.31 9.81 -14.28
N LEU A 424 27.84 9.08 -13.31
CA LEU A 424 28.67 9.64 -12.23
C LEU A 424 29.99 10.20 -12.79
N GLU A 425 30.66 9.44 -13.66
CA GLU A 425 31.88 9.89 -14.32
C GLU A 425 31.66 11.12 -15.21
N ALA A 426 30.60 11.11 -16.02
CA ALA A 426 30.23 12.25 -16.86
C ALA A 426 29.98 13.51 -16.00
N SER A 427 29.30 13.35 -14.88
CA SER A 427 29.01 14.43 -13.93
C SER A 427 30.29 14.97 -13.26
N ARG A 428 31.20 14.08 -12.82
CA ARG A 428 32.52 14.44 -12.29
C ARG A 428 33.33 15.21 -13.36
N ASN A 429 33.38 14.69 -14.56
CA ASN A 429 34.14 15.31 -15.63
C ASN A 429 33.60 16.68 -16.01
N PHE A 430 32.26 16.87 -15.95
CA PHE A 430 31.65 18.17 -16.17
C PHE A 430 31.99 19.17 -15.05
N ALA A 431 31.91 18.77 -13.77
CA ALA A 431 32.31 19.60 -12.64
C ALA A 431 33.81 20.01 -12.75
N ASN A 432 34.68 19.07 -13.07
CA ASN A 432 36.10 19.32 -13.31
C ASN A 432 36.33 20.25 -14.48
N LYS A 433 35.55 20.15 -15.57
CA LYS A 433 35.63 21.06 -16.72
C LYS A 433 35.31 22.50 -16.29
N LEU A 434 34.25 22.70 -15.53
CA LEU A 434 33.89 24.02 -15.03
C LEU A 434 34.97 24.59 -14.11
N TRP A 435 35.49 23.81 -13.20
CA TRP A 435 36.58 24.19 -12.31
C TRP A 435 37.83 24.60 -13.06
N ASN A 436 38.30 23.76 -14.00
CA ASN A 436 39.52 24.01 -14.75
C ASN A 436 39.35 25.20 -15.70
N ALA A 437 38.20 25.38 -16.34
CA ALA A 437 37.93 26.54 -17.18
C ALA A 437 37.94 27.85 -16.35
N SER A 438 37.28 27.84 -15.17
CA SER A 438 37.26 28.98 -14.27
C SER A 438 38.67 29.31 -13.74
N ARG A 439 39.42 28.29 -13.34
CA ARG A 439 40.79 28.44 -12.88
C ARG A 439 41.69 29.02 -13.95
N PHE A 440 41.54 28.53 -15.20
CA PHE A 440 42.30 29.05 -16.35
C PHE A 440 42.00 30.54 -16.56
N VAL A 441 40.75 30.93 -16.58
CA VAL A 441 40.34 32.34 -16.76
C VAL A 441 40.87 33.22 -15.62
N ILE A 442 40.70 32.80 -14.36
CA ILE A 442 41.14 33.57 -13.20
C ILE A 442 42.67 33.76 -13.23
N SER A 443 43.44 32.68 -13.45
CA SER A 443 44.91 32.73 -13.52
C SER A 443 45.41 33.67 -14.62
N ASN A 444 44.74 33.67 -15.78
CA ASN A 444 45.09 34.57 -16.85
C ASN A 444 44.73 36.04 -16.56
N ILE A 445 43.63 36.30 -15.86
CA ILE A 445 43.27 37.64 -15.41
C ILE A 445 44.30 38.15 -14.39
N GLU A 446 44.65 37.30 -13.41
CA GLU A 446 45.61 37.65 -12.36
C GLU A 446 47.01 37.90 -12.91
N SER A 447 47.45 37.12 -13.88
CA SER A 447 48.77 37.27 -14.53
C SER A 447 48.81 38.40 -15.56
N SER A 448 47.64 38.87 -16.04
CA SER A 448 47.54 39.96 -17.00
C SER A 448 47.42 41.29 -16.29
N LYS A 449 47.89 42.36 -16.95
CA LYS A 449 47.68 43.75 -16.50
C LYS A 449 46.19 44.22 -16.65
N TYR A 450 45.32 43.30 -17.06
CA TYR A 450 43.89 43.59 -17.27
C TYR A 450 43.15 43.65 -15.92
N LYS A 451 42.48 44.79 -15.70
CA LYS A 451 41.50 44.88 -14.63
C LYS A 451 40.12 44.48 -15.19
N ALA A 452 39.49 43.48 -14.56
CA ALA A 452 38.10 43.14 -14.89
C ALA A 452 37.19 44.35 -14.61
N GLU A 453 36.62 44.94 -15.69
CA GLU A 453 35.65 46.02 -15.56
C GLU A 453 34.24 45.42 -15.43
N ARG A 454 33.51 45.87 -14.40
CA ARG A 454 32.07 45.55 -14.31
C ARG A 454 31.30 46.49 -15.22
N GLY A 455 30.60 45.96 -16.21
CA GLY A 455 29.78 46.74 -17.12
C GLY A 455 29.25 45.93 -18.30
N PRO A 456 28.43 46.53 -19.15
CA PRO A 456 27.99 45.84 -20.37
C PRO A 456 29.20 45.50 -21.26
N LEU A 457 29.11 44.35 -21.92
CA LEU A 457 30.14 43.89 -22.83
C LEU A 457 30.42 44.94 -23.87
N LYS A 458 31.70 45.42 -23.98
CA LYS A 458 32.08 46.40 -24.98
C LYS A 458 31.97 45.77 -26.38
N THR A 459 31.49 46.54 -27.34
CA THR A 459 31.49 46.10 -28.74
C THR A 459 32.90 45.84 -29.21
N THR A 460 33.14 44.64 -29.74
CA THR A 460 34.43 44.24 -30.28
C THR A 460 34.35 44.14 -31.79
N SER A 461 35.44 44.46 -32.48
CA SER A 461 35.56 44.29 -33.93
C SER A 461 35.95 42.85 -34.36
N HIS A 462 36.39 42.04 -33.41
CA HIS A 462 36.80 40.67 -33.67
C HIS A 462 35.60 39.75 -33.87
N ARG A 463 35.58 39.01 -34.96
CA ARG A 463 34.47 38.14 -35.36
C ARG A 463 34.18 37.04 -34.35
N HIS A 464 35.24 36.48 -33.71
CA HIS A 464 35.10 35.48 -32.70
C HIS A 464 34.47 35.98 -31.41
N ASP A 465 34.82 37.19 -30.99
CA ASP A 465 34.28 37.86 -29.80
C ASP A 465 32.80 38.22 -30.02
N GLN A 466 32.43 38.70 -31.21
CA GLN A 466 31.04 38.99 -31.58
C GLN A 466 30.19 37.70 -31.56
N TRP A 467 30.75 36.61 -32.06
CA TRP A 467 30.07 35.31 -32.05
C TRP A 467 29.81 34.83 -30.60
N ILE A 468 30.83 34.81 -29.72
CA ILE A 468 30.69 34.30 -28.38
C ILE A 468 29.79 35.18 -27.52
N THR A 469 29.82 36.50 -27.66
CA THR A 469 28.95 37.41 -26.94
C THR A 469 27.50 37.31 -27.42
N GLY A 470 27.28 37.14 -28.74
CA GLY A 470 25.95 36.84 -29.28
C GLY A 470 25.41 35.53 -28.78
N ARG A 471 26.26 34.45 -28.74
CA ARG A 471 25.88 33.15 -28.21
C ARG A 471 25.55 33.19 -26.72
N LEU A 472 26.33 33.94 -25.93
CA LEU A 472 26.06 34.13 -24.51
C LEU A 472 24.70 34.79 -24.28
N SER A 473 24.38 35.84 -25.04
CA SER A 473 23.09 36.50 -24.95
C SER A 473 21.92 35.57 -25.29
N GLN A 474 22.06 34.77 -26.34
CA GLN A 474 21.06 33.76 -26.70
C GLN A 474 20.84 32.71 -25.60
N VAL A 475 21.92 32.15 -25.05
CA VAL A 475 21.84 31.15 -23.98
C VAL A 475 21.23 31.74 -22.73
N LYS A 476 21.62 32.96 -22.36
CA LYS A 476 21.05 33.68 -21.22
C LYS A 476 19.54 33.82 -21.35
N SER A 477 19.04 34.27 -22.50
CA SER A 477 17.61 34.40 -22.77
C SER A 477 16.85 33.08 -22.71
N LEU A 478 17.49 31.95 -23.16
CA LEU A 478 16.90 30.62 -23.10
C LEU A 478 16.81 30.05 -21.66
N VAL A 479 17.73 30.47 -20.78
CA VAL A 479 17.75 30.02 -19.37
C VAL A 479 16.76 30.85 -18.52
N GLU A 480 16.48 32.10 -18.92
CA GLU A 480 15.56 32.99 -18.24
C GLU A 480 14.08 32.74 -18.63
N GLN A 481 13.79 31.97 -19.67
CA GLN A 481 12.45 31.48 -20.07
C GLN A 481 12.05 30.23 -19.32
#